data_22fa06de2f3d270c2a536e2f709a7731
#
_entry.id   22fa06de2f3d270c2a536e2f709a7731
#
_cell.length_a   1.000
_cell.length_b   1.000
_cell.length_c   1.000
_cell.angle_alpha   90.00
_cell.angle_beta   90.00
_cell.angle_gamma   90.00
#
_symmetry.space_group_name_H-M   'P 1'
#
loop_
_entity.id
_entity.type
_entity.pdbx_description
1 polymer ?
#
loop_
_entity_poly.entity_id
_entity_poly.type
_entity_poly.pdbx_seq_one_letter_code
_entity_poly.pdbx_strand_id
1 'polypeptide(L)'
;MATLVTGAFGCIGAWVCKRLLEAGERLIAFDVGDDPWRLRMIVGPDRLRDIVMVKGDITDRDGVTRVVGEHRAERIIHLAAWQVPLCRQDPSRGALVNVVGTANVFEAAKAHRDRVSRVTYFSSAGVFGPPHLYGPGPVTDDAPPRPATHYGVYKVANEETARVYWEEHRLPSMAFRPLTVYGPGRDFGLTADPTLAMKAAVLGRPFQIRWGGATDFVFADDVARACVAASTATLEGARVYNLHGQSATVAELTRLIEEAWPSAKGSISHVEQPIPFPSELADTGYQRDLGPAPRTGISDGIRRTLDEFAALHKAGRLDARELESAP
;
A
#
# COMPACT_ATOMS: atom_id res chain seq x y z
N MET A 1 20.72 -8.68 -4.43
CA MET A 1 19.75 -9.77 -4.20
C MET A 1 18.63 -9.68 -5.23
N ALA A 2 17.88 -10.77 -5.44
CA ALA A 2 16.76 -10.80 -6.36
C ALA A 2 15.44 -10.73 -5.57
N THR A 3 14.64 -9.69 -5.80
CA THR A 3 13.39 -9.47 -5.08
C THR A 3 12.20 -9.57 -6.03
N LEU A 4 11.26 -10.48 -5.75
CA LEU A 4 9.98 -10.58 -6.43
C LEU A 4 8.98 -9.65 -5.78
N VAL A 5 8.38 -8.76 -6.54
CA VAL A 5 7.29 -7.87 -6.10
C VAL A 5 6.02 -8.27 -6.83
N THR A 6 5.02 -8.79 -6.13
CA THR A 6 3.68 -9.05 -6.71
C THR A 6 2.78 -7.85 -6.51
N GLY A 7 1.89 -7.56 -7.47
CA GLY A 7 1.12 -6.31 -7.48
C GLY A 7 2.01 -5.09 -7.76
N ALA A 8 3.06 -5.30 -8.54
CA ALA A 8 4.09 -4.31 -8.83
C ALA A 8 3.56 -3.07 -9.57
N PHE A 9 2.44 -3.19 -10.30
CA PHE A 9 1.82 -2.09 -11.03
C PHE A 9 0.81 -1.29 -10.19
N GLY A 10 0.59 -1.72 -8.93
CA GLY A 10 -0.20 -0.96 -7.95
C GLY A 10 0.56 0.26 -7.40
N CYS A 11 -0.13 1.13 -6.64
CA CYS A 11 0.46 2.31 -6.02
C CYS A 11 1.69 1.98 -5.17
N ILE A 12 1.51 1.18 -4.11
CA ILE A 12 2.62 0.81 -3.21
C ILE A 12 3.67 -0.01 -3.96
N GLY A 13 3.25 -0.90 -4.89
CA GLY A 13 4.14 -1.70 -5.72
C GLY A 13 5.12 -0.85 -6.53
N ALA A 14 4.64 0.20 -7.17
CA ALA A 14 5.47 1.11 -7.95
C ALA A 14 6.52 1.84 -7.08
N TRP A 15 6.14 2.28 -5.88
CA TRP A 15 7.07 2.91 -4.93
C TRP A 15 8.10 1.92 -4.38
N VAL A 16 7.69 0.69 -4.05
CA VAL A 16 8.61 -0.40 -3.65
C VAL A 16 9.60 -0.70 -4.76
N CYS A 17 9.13 -0.84 -5.99
CA CYS A 17 10.00 -1.04 -7.16
C CYS A 17 11.03 0.09 -7.31
N LYS A 18 10.60 1.35 -7.15
CA LYS A 18 11.52 2.49 -7.15
C LYS A 18 12.62 2.35 -6.11
N ARG A 19 12.25 2.05 -4.87
CA ARG A 19 13.22 1.92 -3.77
C ARG A 19 14.18 0.76 -3.93
N LEU A 20 13.71 -0.37 -4.44
CA LEU A 20 14.57 -1.52 -4.76
C LEU A 20 15.57 -1.20 -5.88
N LEU A 21 15.14 -0.51 -6.94
CA LEU A 21 16.03 -0.06 -8.01
C LEU A 21 17.07 0.96 -7.52
N GLU A 22 16.69 1.90 -6.67
CA GLU A 22 17.60 2.86 -6.05
C GLU A 22 18.66 2.17 -5.17
N ALA A 23 18.29 1.06 -4.53
CA ALA A 23 19.19 0.20 -3.77
C ALA A 23 20.05 -0.73 -4.64
N GLY A 24 19.91 -0.69 -5.97
CA GLY A 24 20.67 -1.52 -6.91
C GLY A 24 20.28 -3.00 -6.89
N GLU A 25 19.06 -3.33 -6.46
CA GLU A 25 18.59 -4.71 -6.41
C GLU A 25 18.07 -5.21 -7.76
N ARG A 26 18.22 -6.50 -8.01
CA ARG A 26 17.56 -7.15 -9.14
C ARG A 26 16.08 -7.30 -8.83
N LEU A 27 15.25 -6.64 -9.61
CA LEU A 27 13.81 -6.55 -9.41
C LEU A 27 13.03 -7.40 -10.41
N ILE A 28 12.13 -8.24 -9.90
CA ILE A 28 11.14 -8.99 -10.69
C ILE A 28 9.77 -8.43 -10.33
N ALA A 29 9.12 -7.75 -11.28
CA ALA A 29 7.80 -7.17 -11.14
C ALA A 29 6.75 -8.14 -11.68
N PHE A 30 5.95 -8.73 -10.80
CA PHE A 30 4.88 -9.66 -11.15
C PHE A 30 3.52 -8.97 -10.97
N ASP A 31 2.73 -8.95 -12.05
CA ASP A 31 1.39 -8.36 -12.02
C ASP A 31 0.47 -9.03 -13.05
N VAL A 32 -0.84 -8.94 -12.84
CA VAL A 32 -1.85 -9.40 -13.78
C VAL A 32 -2.14 -8.37 -14.88
N GLY A 33 -1.81 -7.10 -14.63
CA GLY A 33 -2.04 -5.99 -15.55
C GLY A 33 -1.10 -5.98 -16.75
N ASP A 34 -1.54 -5.35 -17.83
CA ASP A 34 -0.75 -5.18 -19.05
C ASP A 34 -0.04 -3.83 -19.10
N ASP A 35 -0.60 -2.79 -18.50
CA ASP A 35 -0.03 -1.44 -18.51
C ASP A 35 0.57 -1.04 -17.16
N PRO A 36 1.91 -0.95 -17.08
CA PRO A 36 2.61 -0.54 -15.85
C PRO A 36 2.63 1.00 -15.68
N TRP A 37 1.53 1.70 -15.93
CA TRP A 37 1.52 3.16 -16.00
C TRP A 37 1.92 3.83 -14.67
N ARG A 38 1.50 3.28 -13.50
CA ARG A 38 1.93 3.80 -12.20
C ARG A 38 3.42 3.58 -11.98
N LEU A 39 3.89 2.39 -12.35
CA LEU A 39 5.31 2.06 -12.28
C LEU A 39 6.13 3.01 -13.17
N ARG A 40 5.69 3.24 -14.41
CA ARG A 40 6.30 4.19 -15.35
C ARG A 40 6.29 5.63 -14.81
N MET A 41 5.21 6.05 -14.16
CA MET A 41 5.08 7.37 -13.54
C MET A 41 6.08 7.54 -12.39
N ILE A 42 6.18 6.57 -11.48
CA ILE A 42 6.96 6.65 -10.25
C ILE A 42 8.46 6.40 -10.46
N VAL A 43 8.80 5.43 -11.30
CA VAL A 43 10.18 4.99 -11.56
C VAL A 43 10.83 5.83 -12.67
N GLY A 44 10.02 6.35 -13.59
CA GLY A 44 10.46 6.98 -14.82
C GLY A 44 10.58 5.97 -15.99
N PRO A 45 10.31 6.42 -17.23
CA PRO A 45 10.26 5.52 -18.38
C PRO A 45 11.60 4.82 -18.66
N ASP A 46 12.71 5.52 -18.47
CA ASP A 46 14.06 5.01 -18.76
C ASP A 46 14.49 3.86 -17.84
N ARG A 47 13.99 3.84 -16.60
CA ARG A 47 14.32 2.82 -15.62
C ARG A 47 13.49 1.54 -15.75
N LEU A 48 12.43 1.54 -16.59
CA LEU A 48 11.62 0.34 -16.80
C LEU A 48 12.43 -0.82 -17.42
N ARG A 49 13.44 -0.51 -18.21
CA ARG A 49 14.34 -1.53 -18.80
C ARG A 49 15.19 -2.28 -17.76
N ASP A 50 15.33 -1.72 -16.56
CA ASP A 50 16.08 -2.32 -15.44
C ASP A 50 15.24 -3.34 -14.66
N ILE A 51 13.96 -3.53 -15.05
CA ILE A 51 12.98 -4.35 -14.35
C ILE A 51 12.65 -5.58 -15.19
N VAL A 52 12.74 -6.77 -14.59
CA VAL A 52 12.20 -7.99 -15.19
C VAL A 52 10.69 -8.00 -14.96
N MET A 53 9.91 -7.76 -16.01
CA MET A 53 8.45 -7.77 -15.93
C MET A 53 7.90 -9.16 -16.24
N VAL A 54 7.05 -9.68 -15.36
CA VAL A 54 6.40 -10.98 -15.48
C VAL A 54 4.89 -10.80 -15.34
N LYS A 55 4.16 -11.14 -16.39
CA LYS A 55 2.69 -11.18 -16.33
C LYS A 55 2.23 -12.49 -15.71
N GLY A 56 1.33 -12.41 -14.70
CA GLY A 56 0.76 -13.60 -14.09
C GLY A 56 -0.34 -13.27 -13.08
N ASP A 57 -1.16 -14.26 -12.78
CA ASP A 57 -2.24 -14.17 -11.79
C ASP A 57 -1.77 -14.80 -10.47
N ILE A 58 -1.93 -14.08 -9.36
CA ILE A 58 -1.57 -14.55 -8.02
C ILE A 58 -2.38 -15.78 -7.59
N THR A 59 -3.51 -16.04 -8.24
CA THR A 59 -4.36 -17.21 -7.98
C THR A 59 -3.85 -18.48 -8.66
N ASP A 60 -2.89 -18.37 -9.59
CA ASP A 60 -2.20 -19.49 -10.20
C ASP A 60 -1.00 -19.93 -9.34
N ARG A 61 -1.21 -20.94 -8.48
CA ARG A 61 -0.20 -21.46 -7.56
C ARG A 61 1.08 -21.90 -8.26
N ASP A 62 0.92 -22.67 -9.34
CA ASP A 62 2.07 -23.24 -10.06
C ASP A 62 2.84 -22.16 -10.81
N GLY A 63 2.12 -21.18 -11.38
CA GLY A 63 2.69 -19.99 -12.00
C GLY A 63 3.53 -19.18 -11.02
N VAL A 64 3.01 -18.88 -9.84
CA VAL A 64 3.76 -18.16 -8.79
C VAL A 64 5.00 -18.93 -8.36
N THR A 65 4.88 -20.24 -8.10
CA THR A 65 6.00 -21.09 -7.69
C THR A 65 7.08 -21.15 -8.77
N ARG A 66 6.69 -21.30 -10.03
CA ARG A 66 7.60 -21.30 -11.18
C ARG A 66 8.37 -20.00 -11.29
N VAL A 67 7.71 -18.84 -11.18
CA VAL A 67 8.36 -17.51 -11.27
C VAL A 67 9.40 -17.33 -10.15
N VAL A 68 9.09 -17.71 -8.91
CA VAL A 68 10.05 -17.68 -7.80
C VAL A 68 11.29 -18.51 -8.13
N GLY A 69 11.11 -19.71 -8.71
CA GLY A 69 12.20 -20.62 -9.07
C GLY A 69 13.03 -20.13 -10.25
N GLU A 70 12.40 -19.82 -11.38
CA GLU A 70 13.06 -19.41 -12.64
C GLU A 70 13.87 -18.12 -12.46
N HIS A 71 13.32 -17.16 -11.74
CA HIS A 71 14.01 -15.89 -11.49
C HIS A 71 14.92 -15.93 -10.25
N ARG A 72 14.99 -17.07 -9.56
CA ARG A 72 15.83 -17.28 -8.36
C ARG A 72 15.59 -16.18 -7.31
N ALA A 73 14.33 -15.88 -7.03
CA ALA A 73 13.98 -14.87 -6.04
C ALA A 73 14.49 -15.27 -4.65
N GLU A 74 15.11 -14.33 -3.95
CA GLU A 74 15.65 -14.48 -2.59
C GLU A 74 14.73 -13.87 -1.54
N ARG A 75 13.84 -12.96 -1.96
CA ARG A 75 12.81 -12.32 -1.13
C ARG A 75 11.55 -12.12 -1.95
N ILE A 76 10.42 -12.13 -1.26
CA ILE A 76 9.12 -11.85 -1.88
C ILE A 76 8.48 -10.68 -1.13
N ILE A 77 8.10 -9.64 -1.87
CA ILE A 77 7.25 -8.54 -1.39
C ILE A 77 5.89 -8.70 -2.06
N HIS A 78 4.90 -9.11 -1.27
CA HIS A 78 3.58 -9.45 -1.77
C HIS A 78 2.58 -8.31 -1.53
N LEU A 79 2.18 -7.65 -2.63
CA LEU A 79 1.28 -6.49 -2.63
C LEU A 79 0.03 -6.72 -3.49
N ALA A 80 -0.02 -7.79 -4.27
CA ALA A 80 -1.18 -8.15 -5.08
C ALA A 80 -2.40 -8.38 -4.20
N ALA A 81 -3.44 -7.59 -4.38
CA ALA A 81 -4.69 -7.68 -3.62
C ALA A 81 -5.82 -6.91 -4.29
N TRP A 82 -7.04 -7.36 -4.12
CA TRP A 82 -8.23 -6.57 -4.37
C TRP A 82 -8.55 -5.68 -3.17
N GLN A 83 -8.93 -4.43 -3.43
CA GLN A 83 -9.31 -3.45 -2.42
C GLN A 83 -10.79 -3.57 -2.03
N VAL A 84 -11.20 -2.83 -0.99
CA VAL A 84 -12.55 -2.86 -0.41
C VAL A 84 -13.69 -2.81 -1.44
N PRO A 85 -13.71 -1.90 -2.45
CA PRO A 85 -14.82 -1.86 -3.40
C PRO A 85 -14.97 -3.16 -4.20
N LEU A 86 -13.88 -3.73 -4.70
CA LEU A 86 -13.90 -4.97 -5.47
C LEU A 86 -14.29 -6.18 -4.61
N CYS A 87 -13.76 -6.26 -3.38
CA CYS A 87 -14.13 -7.32 -2.44
C CYS A 87 -15.60 -7.24 -2.01
N ARG A 88 -16.21 -6.05 -2.01
CA ARG A 88 -17.65 -5.87 -1.75
C ARG A 88 -18.48 -6.30 -2.94
N GLN A 89 -18.03 -5.98 -4.14
CA GLN A 89 -18.73 -6.32 -5.39
C GLN A 89 -18.75 -7.82 -5.65
N ASP A 90 -17.62 -8.50 -5.44
CA ASP A 90 -17.47 -9.95 -5.58
C ASP A 90 -16.61 -10.51 -4.42
N PRO A 91 -17.26 -10.89 -3.30
CA PRO A 91 -16.54 -11.45 -2.14
C PRO A 91 -15.81 -12.75 -2.46
N SER A 92 -16.38 -13.63 -3.29
CA SER A 92 -15.76 -14.91 -3.64
C SER A 92 -14.46 -14.71 -4.41
N ARG A 93 -14.48 -13.86 -5.42
CA ARG A 93 -13.26 -13.49 -6.18
C ARG A 93 -12.28 -12.71 -5.28
N GLY A 94 -12.80 -11.86 -4.40
CA GLY A 94 -12.00 -11.17 -3.39
C GLY A 94 -11.24 -12.12 -2.47
N ALA A 95 -11.88 -13.18 -1.98
CA ALA A 95 -11.24 -14.22 -1.18
C ALA A 95 -10.20 -15.00 -1.99
N LEU A 96 -10.52 -15.36 -3.24
CA LEU A 96 -9.60 -16.07 -4.12
C LEU A 96 -8.31 -15.27 -4.33
N VAL A 97 -8.41 -13.98 -4.65
CA VAL A 97 -7.24 -13.11 -4.88
C VAL A 97 -6.50 -12.84 -3.56
N ASN A 98 -7.21 -12.43 -2.50
CA ASN A 98 -6.57 -11.95 -1.29
C ASN A 98 -6.11 -13.07 -0.35
N VAL A 99 -6.88 -14.15 -0.20
CA VAL A 99 -6.54 -15.23 0.74
C VAL A 99 -5.79 -16.35 0.03
N VAL A 100 -6.38 -16.92 -1.03
CA VAL A 100 -5.73 -18.01 -1.78
C VAL A 100 -4.45 -17.51 -2.45
N GLY A 101 -4.48 -16.30 -3.06
CA GLY A 101 -3.30 -15.68 -3.65
C GLY A 101 -2.16 -15.49 -2.63
N THR A 102 -2.47 -15.04 -1.40
CA THR A 102 -1.47 -14.94 -0.33
C THR A 102 -0.93 -16.32 0.07
N ALA A 103 -1.79 -17.33 0.22
CA ALA A 103 -1.36 -18.70 0.50
C ALA A 103 -0.44 -19.24 -0.60
N ASN A 104 -0.73 -18.98 -1.88
CA ASN A 104 0.14 -19.36 -3.00
C ASN A 104 1.54 -18.76 -2.90
N VAL A 105 1.64 -17.51 -2.44
CA VAL A 105 2.95 -16.85 -2.20
C VAL A 105 3.73 -17.55 -1.10
N PHE A 106 3.06 -17.89 0.02
CA PHE A 106 3.71 -18.63 1.11
C PHE A 106 4.11 -20.04 0.67
N GLU A 107 3.28 -20.74 -0.11
CA GLU A 107 3.64 -22.05 -0.68
C GLU A 107 4.85 -21.95 -1.61
N ALA A 108 4.91 -20.94 -2.47
CA ALA A 108 6.07 -20.71 -3.34
C ALA A 108 7.34 -20.40 -2.52
N ALA A 109 7.23 -19.58 -1.47
CA ALA A 109 8.33 -19.28 -0.57
C ALA A 109 8.80 -20.54 0.17
N LYS A 110 7.88 -21.39 0.63
CA LYS A 110 8.18 -22.69 1.28
C LYS A 110 8.87 -23.64 0.31
N ALA A 111 8.40 -23.75 -0.93
CA ALA A 111 8.99 -24.61 -1.94
C ALA A 111 10.44 -24.22 -2.31
N HIS A 112 10.78 -22.94 -2.13
CA HIS A 112 12.13 -22.40 -2.38
C HIS A 112 12.82 -21.90 -1.11
N ARG A 113 12.56 -22.55 0.03
CA ARG A 113 13.05 -22.15 1.36
C ARG A 113 14.58 -22.12 1.48
N ASP A 114 15.26 -22.86 0.59
CA ASP A 114 16.71 -22.82 0.44
C ASP A 114 17.26 -21.45 0.02
N ARG A 115 16.43 -20.62 -0.59
CA ARG A 115 16.78 -19.28 -1.09
C ARG A 115 15.90 -18.17 -0.53
N VAL A 116 14.57 -18.36 -0.54
CA VAL A 116 13.64 -17.35 -0.08
C VAL A 116 13.76 -17.20 1.44
N SER A 117 14.38 -16.12 1.86
CA SER A 117 14.64 -15.83 3.27
C SER A 117 13.40 -15.35 4.01
N ARG A 118 12.49 -14.63 3.31
CA ARG A 118 11.35 -13.95 3.94
C ARG A 118 10.24 -13.62 2.94
N VAL A 119 9.00 -13.56 3.47
CA VAL A 119 7.86 -12.93 2.81
C VAL A 119 7.52 -11.63 3.55
N THR A 120 7.58 -10.49 2.85
CA THR A 120 7.02 -9.22 3.32
C THR A 120 5.71 -8.99 2.59
N TYR A 121 4.63 -8.66 3.32
CA TYR A 121 3.32 -8.52 2.68
C TYR A 121 2.50 -7.39 3.33
N PHE A 122 1.39 -7.02 2.69
CA PHE A 122 0.53 -5.97 3.23
C PHE A 122 -0.76 -6.52 3.81
N SER A 123 -0.92 -6.27 5.11
CA SER A 123 -2.20 -6.21 5.78
C SER A 123 -2.82 -4.81 5.59
N SER A 124 -3.61 -4.34 6.49
CA SER A 124 -4.27 -3.02 6.44
C SER A 124 -4.84 -2.67 7.80
N ALA A 125 -4.94 -1.39 8.13
CA ALA A 125 -5.78 -0.94 9.24
C ALA A 125 -7.27 -1.34 9.09
N GLY A 126 -7.67 -1.80 7.92
CA GLY A 126 -8.98 -2.42 7.69
C GLY A 126 -9.26 -3.70 8.50
N VAL A 127 -8.25 -4.28 9.18
CA VAL A 127 -8.43 -5.35 10.18
C VAL A 127 -9.11 -4.83 11.44
N PHE A 128 -9.02 -3.53 11.70
CA PHE A 128 -9.70 -2.88 12.81
C PHE A 128 -11.12 -2.47 12.43
N GLY A 129 -11.97 -2.40 13.43
CA GLY A 129 -13.35 -1.93 13.31
C GLY A 129 -13.49 -0.45 13.68
N PRO A 130 -14.73 0.01 13.85
CA PRO A 130 -15.01 1.38 14.24
C PRO A 130 -14.31 1.81 15.55
N PRO A 131 -13.98 3.09 15.69
CA PRO A 131 -13.19 3.60 16.83
C PRO A 131 -13.75 3.27 18.22
N HIS A 132 -15.08 3.22 18.37
CA HIS A 132 -15.74 2.93 19.65
C HIS A 132 -15.48 1.51 20.19
N LEU A 133 -14.91 0.62 19.39
CA LEU A 133 -14.51 -0.73 19.81
C LEU A 133 -13.15 -0.76 20.52
N TYR A 134 -12.43 0.34 20.51
CA TYR A 134 -11.10 0.49 21.11
C TYR A 134 -11.15 1.58 22.19
N GLY A 135 -10.22 1.52 23.12
CA GLY A 135 -10.08 2.55 24.14
C GLY A 135 -9.64 3.90 23.56
N PRO A 136 -9.53 4.94 24.38
CA PRO A 136 -9.03 6.24 23.96
C PRO A 136 -7.55 6.14 23.54
N GLY A 137 -7.17 6.91 22.51
CA GLY A 137 -5.81 6.98 21.99
C GLY A 137 -5.55 6.10 20.76
N PRO A 138 -4.28 6.04 20.32
CA PRO A 138 -3.88 5.29 19.13
C PRO A 138 -4.10 3.78 19.29
N VAL A 139 -4.57 3.12 18.24
CA VAL A 139 -4.75 1.66 18.25
C VAL A 139 -3.40 0.98 18.07
N THR A 140 -3.06 0.09 19.00
CA THR A 140 -1.77 -0.62 19.05
C THR A 140 -1.72 -1.83 18.11
N ASP A 141 -0.50 -2.38 17.88
CA ASP A 141 -0.29 -3.54 17.01
C ASP A 141 -1.04 -4.80 17.50
N ASP A 142 -1.17 -4.95 18.81
CA ASP A 142 -1.79 -6.10 19.50
C ASP A 142 -3.31 -5.91 19.77
N ALA A 143 -3.88 -4.79 19.36
CA ALA A 143 -5.31 -4.56 19.49
C ALA A 143 -6.10 -5.64 18.72
N PRO A 144 -7.19 -6.18 19.31
CA PRO A 144 -7.94 -7.27 18.69
C PRO A 144 -8.56 -6.84 17.36
N PRO A 145 -8.40 -7.63 16.28
CA PRO A 145 -9.01 -7.32 15.00
C PRO A 145 -10.55 -7.42 15.10
N ARG A 146 -11.23 -6.48 14.48
CA ARG A 146 -12.70 -6.38 14.41
C ARG A 146 -13.13 -5.87 13.03
N PRO A 147 -12.75 -6.56 11.94
CA PRO A 147 -12.97 -6.05 10.59
C PRO A 147 -14.45 -5.86 10.28
N ALA A 148 -14.78 -4.72 9.65
CA ALA A 148 -16.12 -4.37 9.22
C ALA A 148 -16.36 -4.63 7.71
N THR A 149 -15.37 -5.18 6.99
CA THR A 149 -15.43 -5.43 5.55
C THR A 149 -14.87 -6.81 5.21
N HIS A 150 -15.32 -7.41 4.09
CA HIS A 150 -14.73 -8.64 3.57
C HIS A 150 -13.21 -8.51 3.37
N TYR A 151 -12.76 -7.37 2.81
CA TYR A 151 -11.34 -7.08 2.66
C TYR A 151 -10.58 -7.17 3.99
N GLY A 152 -11.10 -6.55 5.06
CA GLY A 152 -10.50 -6.63 6.38
C GLY A 152 -10.45 -8.05 6.93
N VAL A 153 -11.53 -8.85 6.74
CA VAL A 153 -11.54 -10.28 7.10
C VAL A 153 -10.44 -11.03 6.37
N TYR A 154 -10.25 -10.79 5.07
CA TYR A 154 -9.20 -11.45 4.29
C TYR A 154 -7.80 -11.05 4.77
N LYS A 155 -7.61 -9.80 5.18
CA LYS A 155 -6.33 -9.36 5.75
C LYS A 155 -6.04 -10.02 7.09
N VAL A 156 -7.03 -10.20 7.96
CA VAL A 156 -6.89 -11.01 9.21
C VAL A 156 -6.54 -12.45 8.87
N ALA A 157 -7.22 -13.07 7.90
CA ALA A 157 -6.90 -14.43 7.46
C ALA A 157 -5.44 -14.55 6.98
N ASN A 158 -4.92 -13.53 6.28
CA ASN A 158 -3.53 -13.53 5.82
C ASN A 158 -2.53 -13.43 6.98
N GLU A 159 -2.82 -12.62 8.00
CA GLU A 159 -1.97 -12.52 9.20
C GLU A 159 -1.91 -13.86 9.95
N GLU A 160 -3.06 -14.51 10.13
CA GLU A 160 -3.12 -15.83 10.77
C GLU A 160 -2.48 -16.93 9.91
N THR A 161 -2.65 -16.87 8.59
CA THR A 161 -1.96 -17.78 7.67
C THR A 161 -0.44 -17.64 7.82
N ALA A 162 0.09 -16.43 7.84
CA ALA A 162 1.52 -16.18 8.02
C ALA A 162 2.04 -16.71 9.37
N ARG A 163 1.24 -16.56 10.45
CA ARG A 163 1.56 -17.11 11.76
C ARG A 163 1.71 -18.64 11.71
N VAL A 164 0.77 -19.34 11.06
CA VAL A 164 0.83 -20.81 10.89
C VAL A 164 2.05 -21.23 10.07
N TYR A 165 2.37 -20.53 8.97
CA TYR A 165 3.60 -20.82 8.20
C TYR A 165 4.88 -20.64 9.02
N TRP A 166 4.90 -19.68 9.94
CA TRP A 166 6.02 -19.57 10.87
C TRP A 166 6.06 -20.75 11.86
N GLU A 167 4.94 -21.11 12.45
CA GLU A 167 4.87 -22.17 13.45
C GLU A 167 5.25 -23.54 12.87
N GLU A 168 4.73 -23.86 11.69
CA GLU A 168 4.93 -25.18 11.05
C GLU A 168 6.22 -25.27 10.23
N HIS A 169 6.63 -24.18 9.58
CA HIS A 169 7.70 -24.22 8.57
C HIS A 169 8.86 -23.27 8.88
N ARG A 170 8.78 -22.52 9.97
CA ARG A 170 9.78 -21.50 10.33
C ARG A 170 10.05 -20.51 9.18
N LEU A 171 9.03 -20.18 8.40
CA LEU A 171 9.10 -19.21 7.31
C LEU A 171 8.85 -17.80 7.87
N PRO A 172 9.89 -16.93 7.97
CA PRO A 172 9.71 -15.60 8.53
C PRO A 172 8.86 -14.72 7.62
N SER A 173 8.04 -13.87 8.23
CA SER A 173 7.25 -12.90 7.49
C SER A 173 7.07 -11.59 8.25
N MET A 174 6.84 -10.52 7.51
CA MET A 174 6.45 -9.22 8.07
C MET A 174 5.28 -8.64 7.30
N ALA A 175 4.29 -8.15 8.03
CA ALA A 175 3.12 -7.46 7.49
C ALA A 175 3.03 -6.04 8.02
N PHE A 176 2.40 -5.17 7.21
CA PHE A 176 2.15 -3.78 7.57
C PHE A 176 0.67 -3.44 7.46
N ARG A 177 0.18 -2.65 8.42
CA ARG A 177 -1.18 -2.12 8.49
C ARG A 177 -1.17 -0.60 8.33
N PRO A 178 -0.95 -0.05 7.13
CA PRO A 178 -1.18 1.37 6.90
C PRO A 178 -2.68 1.70 6.95
N LEU A 179 -3.02 2.94 7.33
CA LEU A 179 -4.41 3.41 7.32
C LEU A 179 -4.72 4.13 6.00
N THR A 180 -4.54 5.44 5.93
CA THR A 180 -4.84 6.23 4.73
C THR A 180 -3.55 6.55 3.98
N VAL A 181 -3.22 5.70 3.02
CA VAL A 181 -2.07 5.95 2.13
C VAL A 181 -2.44 7.04 1.13
N TYR A 182 -1.56 8.03 0.95
CA TYR A 182 -1.70 9.11 -0.03
C TYR A 182 -0.40 9.36 -0.80
N GLY A 183 -0.49 10.05 -1.93
CA GLY A 183 0.65 10.39 -2.78
C GLY A 183 0.51 9.87 -4.21
N PRO A 184 1.44 10.18 -5.11
CA PRO A 184 1.38 9.80 -6.52
C PRO A 184 1.13 8.31 -6.72
N GLY A 185 0.18 7.96 -7.60
CA GLY A 185 -0.24 6.59 -7.87
C GLY A 185 -1.38 6.07 -6.98
N ARG A 186 -1.80 6.82 -5.94
CA ARG A 186 -2.97 6.46 -5.14
C ARG A 186 -4.24 7.05 -5.76
N ASP A 187 -4.94 6.27 -6.57
CA ASP A 187 -6.00 6.72 -7.48
C ASP A 187 -7.30 5.89 -7.42
N PHE A 188 -7.36 4.84 -6.59
CA PHE A 188 -8.52 3.97 -6.51
C PHE A 188 -8.97 3.72 -5.07
N GLY A 189 -10.29 3.63 -4.88
CA GLY A 189 -10.95 3.41 -3.60
C GLY A 189 -11.23 4.71 -2.83
N LEU A 190 -12.10 4.64 -1.81
CA LEU A 190 -12.59 5.80 -1.07
C LEU A 190 -11.44 6.64 -0.45
N THR A 191 -10.45 5.99 0.12
CA THR A 191 -9.30 6.66 0.75
C THR A 191 -8.25 7.17 -0.25
N ALA A 192 -8.52 7.11 -1.57
CA ALA A 192 -7.72 7.78 -2.59
C ALA A 192 -8.08 9.27 -2.76
N ASP A 193 -9.25 9.69 -2.26
CA ASP A 193 -9.77 11.05 -2.44
C ASP A 193 -8.78 12.16 -2.09
N PRO A 194 -7.98 12.08 -1.02
CA PRO A 194 -6.93 13.08 -0.75
C PRO A 194 -5.95 13.27 -1.90
N THR A 195 -5.52 12.20 -2.53
CA THR A 195 -4.62 12.26 -3.68
C THR A 195 -5.33 12.78 -4.93
N LEU A 196 -6.58 12.36 -5.15
CA LEU A 196 -7.39 12.85 -6.26
C LEU A 196 -7.71 14.34 -6.12
N ALA A 197 -7.94 14.84 -4.89
CA ALA A 197 -8.11 16.26 -4.62
C ALA A 197 -6.87 17.07 -5.02
N MET A 198 -5.66 16.59 -4.70
CA MET A 198 -4.42 17.23 -5.14
C MET A 198 -4.26 17.21 -6.67
N LYS A 199 -4.63 16.11 -7.32
CA LYS A 199 -4.64 16.01 -8.80
C LYS A 199 -5.61 16.99 -9.40
N ALA A 200 -6.83 17.10 -8.86
CA ALA A 200 -7.84 18.04 -9.28
C ALA A 200 -7.39 19.50 -9.10
N ALA A 201 -6.75 19.82 -7.97
CA ALA A 201 -6.17 21.14 -7.70
C ALA A 201 -5.19 21.58 -8.79
N VAL A 202 -4.25 20.70 -9.18
CA VAL A 202 -3.29 20.97 -10.26
C VAL A 202 -3.97 21.19 -11.61
N LEU A 203 -5.07 20.47 -11.87
CA LEU A 203 -5.84 20.59 -13.12
C LEU A 203 -6.85 21.74 -13.11
N GLY A 204 -6.94 22.51 -12.01
CA GLY A 204 -7.93 23.60 -11.86
C GLY A 204 -9.38 23.10 -11.84
N ARG A 205 -9.63 21.87 -11.39
CA ARG A 205 -10.96 21.25 -11.32
C ARG A 205 -11.46 21.23 -9.87
N PRO A 206 -12.76 21.45 -9.60
CA PRO A 206 -13.33 21.25 -8.29
C PRO A 206 -13.32 19.76 -7.93
N PHE A 207 -13.18 19.47 -6.63
CA PHE A 207 -13.23 18.08 -6.12
C PHE A 207 -13.86 18.02 -4.74
N GLN A 208 -14.71 17.01 -4.51
CA GLN A 208 -15.25 16.73 -3.18
C GLN A 208 -14.68 15.43 -2.63
N ILE A 209 -13.96 15.52 -1.51
CA ILE A 209 -13.55 14.35 -0.74
C ILE A 209 -14.80 13.76 -0.09
N ARG A 210 -15.09 12.48 -0.35
CA ARG A 210 -16.36 11.82 -0.01
C ARG A 210 -16.48 11.40 1.46
N TRP A 211 -15.57 11.87 2.31
CA TRP A 211 -15.54 11.60 3.74
C TRP A 211 -14.86 12.74 4.49
N GLY A 212 -14.98 12.73 5.83
CA GLY A 212 -14.44 13.74 6.72
C GLY A 212 -13.83 13.13 7.98
N GLY A 213 -13.75 13.93 9.03
CA GLY A 213 -13.15 13.52 10.31
C GLY A 213 -11.63 13.45 10.23
N ALA A 214 -11.03 12.73 11.20
CA ALA A 214 -9.59 12.53 11.29
C ALA A 214 -9.18 11.13 10.82
N THR A 215 -7.97 11.02 10.26
CA THR A 215 -7.35 9.76 9.90
C THR A 215 -5.83 9.88 9.99
N ASP A 216 -5.15 8.76 10.00
CA ASP A 216 -3.70 8.65 9.94
C ASP A 216 -3.26 8.61 8.47
N PHE A 217 -2.63 9.70 8.00
CA PHE A 217 -2.12 9.84 6.64
C PHE A 217 -0.70 9.31 6.52
N VAL A 218 -0.49 8.29 5.70
CA VAL A 218 0.81 7.70 5.45
C VAL A 218 1.25 7.97 4.02
N PHE A 219 2.38 8.63 3.82
CA PHE A 219 2.88 8.91 2.49
C PHE A 219 3.33 7.63 1.78
N ALA A 220 2.95 7.43 0.53
CA ALA A 220 3.17 6.18 -0.21
C ALA A 220 4.66 5.76 -0.28
N ASP A 221 5.56 6.74 -0.39
CA ASP A 221 7.00 6.50 -0.36
C ASP A 221 7.49 5.96 1.00
N ASP A 222 6.95 6.47 2.11
CA ASP A 222 7.32 5.99 3.45
C ASP A 222 6.86 4.54 3.67
N VAL A 223 5.67 4.19 3.16
CA VAL A 223 5.17 2.81 3.15
C VAL A 223 6.15 1.89 2.41
N ALA A 224 6.64 2.32 1.24
CA ALA A 224 7.61 1.55 0.46
C ALA A 224 8.96 1.44 1.17
N ARG A 225 9.46 2.51 1.77
CA ARG A 225 10.71 2.51 2.53
C ARG A 225 10.65 1.57 3.73
N ALA A 226 9.54 1.59 4.48
CA ALA A 226 9.32 0.67 5.59
C ALA A 226 9.31 -0.79 5.10
N CYS A 227 8.63 -1.06 3.99
CA CYS A 227 8.54 -2.38 3.40
C CYS A 227 9.92 -2.92 2.94
N VAL A 228 10.71 -2.10 2.25
CA VAL A 228 12.03 -2.48 1.77
C VAL A 228 12.98 -2.72 2.95
N ALA A 229 12.97 -1.87 3.98
CA ALA A 229 13.76 -2.08 5.20
C ALA A 229 13.42 -3.40 5.89
N ALA A 230 12.12 -3.70 6.05
CA ALA A 230 11.67 -4.95 6.63
C ALA A 230 12.06 -6.19 5.81
N SER A 231 12.07 -6.07 4.48
CA SER A 231 12.42 -7.19 3.59
C SER A 231 13.87 -7.66 3.77
N THR A 232 14.74 -6.81 4.32
CA THR A 232 16.16 -7.09 4.59
C THR A 232 16.46 -7.37 6.06
N ALA A 233 15.49 -7.18 6.97
CA ALA A 233 15.69 -7.39 8.39
C ALA A 233 15.94 -8.86 8.72
N THR A 234 16.69 -9.13 9.78
CA THR A 234 17.04 -10.49 10.23
C THR A 234 16.07 -11.04 11.28
N LEU A 235 14.99 -10.33 11.57
CA LEU A 235 13.99 -10.73 12.57
C LEU A 235 13.28 -12.01 12.19
N GLU A 236 13.08 -12.87 13.16
CA GLU A 236 12.30 -14.11 13.02
C GLU A 236 10.84 -13.91 13.43
N GLY A 237 9.99 -14.86 13.07
CA GLY A 237 8.57 -14.85 13.39
C GLY A 237 7.68 -14.37 12.24
N ALA A 238 6.39 -14.45 12.48
CA ALA A 238 5.37 -13.78 11.70
C ALA A 238 5.04 -12.45 12.41
N ARG A 239 5.62 -11.36 11.94
CA ARG A 239 5.48 -10.04 12.57
C ARG A 239 4.44 -9.22 11.84
N VAL A 240 3.62 -8.51 12.61
CA VAL A 240 2.62 -7.58 12.07
C VAL A 240 2.79 -6.24 12.76
N TYR A 241 2.87 -5.17 11.98
CA TYR A 241 3.09 -3.82 12.49
C TYR A 241 2.09 -2.84 11.90
N ASN A 242 1.56 -1.98 12.73
CA ASN A 242 0.92 -0.77 12.25
C ASN A 242 1.98 0.14 11.61
N LEU A 243 1.58 0.90 10.60
CA LEU A 243 2.38 2.01 10.09
C LEU A 243 1.66 3.31 10.39
N HIS A 244 2.24 4.10 11.28
CA HIS A 244 1.76 5.44 11.62
C HIS A 244 2.46 6.47 10.74
N GLY A 245 1.68 7.39 10.17
CA GLY A 245 2.17 8.55 9.44
C GLY A 245 2.00 9.83 10.26
N GLN A 246 1.00 10.63 9.91
CA GLN A 246 0.58 11.80 10.66
C GLN A 246 -0.93 11.85 10.71
N SER A 247 -1.48 11.87 11.93
CA SER A 247 -2.92 12.07 12.14
C SER A 247 -3.30 13.52 11.84
N ALA A 248 -4.33 13.70 11.01
CA ALA A 248 -4.88 15.01 10.67
C ALA A 248 -6.35 14.87 10.28
N THR A 249 -7.09 15.96 10.30
CA THR A 249 -8.44 16.02 9.78
C THR A 249 -8.45 16.25 8.27
N VAL A 250 -9.53 15.85 7.59
CA VAL A 250 -9.72 16.16 6.16
C VAL A 250 -9.81 17.67 5.94
N ALA A 251 -10.39 18.42 6.89
CA ALA A 251 -10.42 19.88 6.85
C ALA A 251 -9.01 20.48 6.87
N GLU A 252 -8.13 19.96 7.75
CA GLU A 252 -6.72 20.37 7.78
C GLU A 252 -5.99 20.01 6.50
N LEU A 253 -6.18 18.80 5.98
CA LEU A 253 -5.63 18.38 4.67
C LEU A 253 -6.06 19.36 3.56
N THR A 254 -7.34 19.70 3.47
CA THR A 254 -7.87 20.64 2.47
C THR A 254 -7.20 22.00 2.58
N ARG A 255 -7.11 22.55 3.80
CA ARG A 255 -6.39 23.81 4.05
C ARG A 255 -4.93 23.75 3.59
N LEU A 256 -4.22 22.68 3.91
CA LEU A 256 -2.82 22.47 3.50
C LEU A 256 -2.65 22.35 1.98
N ILE A 257 -3.61 21.72 1.28
CA ILE A 257 -3.62 21.69 -0.20
C ILE A 257 -3.76 23.10 -0.76
N GLU A 258 -4.70 23.88 -0.24
CA GLU A 258 -4.94 25.26 -0.69
C GLU A 258 -3.77 26.21 -0.38
N GLU A 259 -3.09 26.01 0.74
CA GLU A 259 -1.87 26.76 1.09
C GLU A 259 -0.70 26.43 0.14
N ALA A 260 -0.53 25.13 -0.18
CA ALA A 260 0.52 24.68 -1.10
C ALA A 260 0.19 24.99 -2.56
N TRP A 261 -1.10 25.11 -2.91
CA TRP A 261 -1.60 25.37 -4.26
C TRP A 261 -2.69 26.45 -4.25
N PRO A 262 -2.34 27.76 -4.13
CA PRO A 262 -3.30 28.85 -3.90
C PRO A 262 -4.40 29.01 -4.96
N SER A 263 -4.14 28.57 -6.21
CA SER A 263 -5.16 28.60 -7.28
C SER A 263 -6.31 27.62 -7.05
N ALA A 264 -6.16 26.64 -6.16
CA ALA A 264 -7.20 25.69 -5.77
C ALA A 264 -8.10 26.20 -4.62
N LYS A 265 -7.88 27.41 -4.12
CA LYS A 265 -8.63 27.94 -2.99
C LYS A 265 -10.15 27.92 -3.23
N GLY A 266 -10.89 27.25 -2.35
CA GLY A 266 -12.34 27.08 -2.45
C GLY A 266 -12.81 26.06 -3.48
N SER A 267 -11.91 25.37 -4.17
CA SER A 267 -12.26 24.33 -5.14
C SER A 267 -12.30 22.92 -4.55
N ILE A 268 -11.71 22.73 -3.36
CA ILE A 268 -11.71 21.44 -2.68
C ILE A 268 -12.70 21.50 -1.50
N SER A 269 -13.61 20.55 -1.45
CA SER A 269 -14.58 20.41 -0.35
C SER A 269 -14.52 18.98 0.22
N HIS A 270 -15.18 18.73 1.32
CA HIS A 270 -15.31 17.40 1.91
C HIS A 270 -16.67 17.17 2.56
N VAL A 271 -17.05 15.92 2.74
CA VAL A 271 -18.22 15.52 3.50
C VAL A 271 -17.82 15.35 4.97
N GLU A 272 -18.72 15.70 5.90
CA GLU A 272 -18.42 15.60 7.35
C GLU A 272 -18.45 14.17 7.90
N GLN A 273 -18.95 13.19 7.12
CA GLN A 273 -19.06 11.81 7.56
C GLN A 273 -17.68 11.14 7.70
N PRO A 274 -17.25 10.73 8.90
CA PRO A 274 -15.97 10.06 9.08
C PRO A 274 -15.98 8.65 8.48
N ILE A 275 -14.79 8.16 8.10
CA ILE A 275 -14.61 6.75 7.74
C ILE A 275 -14.69 5.86 9.00
N PRO A 276 -15.22 4.62 8.90
CA PRO A 276 -15.44 3.74 10.05
C PRO A 276 -14.15 2.99 10.46
N PHE A 277 -13.05 3.72 10.62
CA PHE A 277 -11.76 3.19 11.07
C PHE A 277 -11.19 4.05 12.19
N PRO A 278 -10.25 3.52 13.00
CA PRO A 278 -9.52 4.35 13.98
C PRO A 278 -8.87 5.56 13.30
N SER A 279 -8.82 6.68 14.01
CA SER A 279 -8.20 7.90 13.47
C SER A 279 -6.68 7.89 13.57
N GLU A 280 -6.12 7.04 14.43
CA GLU A 280 -4.68 6.99 14.71
C GLU A 280 -4.25 5.57 15.07
N LEU A 281 -3.05 5.21 14.61
CA LEU A 281 -2.40 3.93 14.91
C LEU A 281 -1.10 4.19 15.68
N ALA A 282 -0.76 3.28 16.61
CA ALA A 282 0.56 3.26 17.23
C ALA A 282 1.46 2.27 16.49
N ASP A 283 2.67 2.68 16.15
CA ASP A 283 3.69 1.86 15.47
C ASP A 283 4.85 1.46 16.40
N THR A 284 4.56 1.32 17.68
CA THR A 284 5.56 1.02 18.72
C THR A 284 6.29 -0.30 18.49
N GLY A 285 5.61 -1.31 17.96
CA GLY A 285 6.23 -2.57 17.58
C GLY A 285 7.24 -2.41 16.45
N TYR A 286 6.88 -1.65 15.41
CA TYR A 286 7.81 -1.31 14.33
C TYR A 286 9.05 -0.60 14.87
N GLN A 287 8.85 0.45 15.67
CA GLN A 287 9.96 1.25 16.21
C GLN A 287 10.90 0.43 17.09
N ARG A 288 10.35 -0.48 17.92
CA ARG A 288 11.14 -1.37 18.77
C ARG A 288 12.01 -2.34 17.96
N ASP A 289 11.45 -2.93 16.89
CA ASP A 289 12.08 -4.05 16.19
C ASP A 289 12.91 -3.58 14.98
N LEU A 290 12.56 -2.45 14.35
CA LEU A 290 13.15 -1.96 13.10
C LEU A 290 13.74 -0.53 13.22
N GLY A 291 13.58 0.11 14.37
CA GLY A 291 13.98 1.51 14.56
C GLY A 291 12.92 2.51 14.06
N PRO A 292 13.25 3.79 13.95
CA PRO A 292 12.30 4.83 13.56
C PRO A 292 11.66 4.53 12.20
N ALA A 293 10.32 4.52 12.15
CA ALA A 293 9.60 4.38 10.88
C ALA A 293 9.86 5.59 9.97
N PRO A 294 10.01 5.38 8.64
CA PRO A 294 10.02 6.48 7.69
C PRO A 294 8.74 7.32 7.84
N ARG A 295 8.89 8.64 7.97
CA ARG A 295 7.74 9.52 8.20
C ARG A 295 7.94 10.87 7.50
N THR A 296 7.15 11.12 6.47
CA THR A 296 7.06 12.40 5.79
C THR A 296 5.94 13.22 6.42
N GLY A 297 6.22 14.44 6.86
CA GLY A 297 5.18 15.35 7.36
C GLY A 297 4.11 15.59 6.29
N ILE A 298 2.85 15.73 6.71
CA ILE A 298 1.71 15.84 5.78
C ILE A 298 1.86 17.01 4.80
N SER A 299 2.35 18.16 5.26
CA SER A 299 2.61 19.34 4.41
C SER A 299 3.66 19.06 3.33
N ASP A 300 4.72 18.31 3.67
CA ASP A 300 5.77 17.95 2.71
C ASP A 300 5.27 16.90 1.72
N GLY A 301 4.50 15.90 2.18
CA GLY A 301 3.90 14.91 1.31
C GLY A 301 2.90 15.52 0.33
N ILE A 302 2.10 16.49 0.78
CA ILE A 302 1.18 17.26 -0.08
C ILE A 302 1.99 18.03 -1.14
N ARG A 303 2.99 18.79 -0.74
CA ARG A 303 3.83 19.57 -1.67
C ARG A 303 4.49 18.66 -2.70
N ARG A 304 5.14 17.58 -2.28
CA ARG A 304 5.77 16.60 -3.19
C ARG A 304 4.76 16.01 -4.18
N THR A 305 3.53 15.74 -3.74
CA THR A 305 2.47 15.20 -4.60
C THR A 305 2.01 16.22 -5.63
N LEU A 306 1.79 17.47 -5.22
CA LEU A 306 1.39 18.57 -6.10
C LEU A 306 2.49 18.87 -7.14
N ASP A 307 3.76 18.94 -6.72
CA ASP A 307 4.90 19.18 -7.59
C ASP A 307 5.04 18.08 -8.66
N GLU A 308 4.88 16.80 -8.27
CA GLU A 308 4.92 15.67 -9.19
C GLU A 308 3.76 15.75 -10.21
N PHE A 309 2.53 16.03 -9.75
CA PHE A 309 1.40 16.19 -10.65
C PHE A 309 1.55 17.39 -11.56
N ALA A 310 2.10 18.50 -11.08
CA ALA A 310 2.37 19.70 -11.91
C ALA A 310 3.41 19.40 -12.99
N ALA A 311 4.49 18.67 -12.65
CA ALA A 311 5.49 18.26 -13.61
C ALA A 311 4.91 17.33 -14.69
N LEU A 312 4.08 16.36 -14.29
CA LEU A 312 3.39 15.45 -15.20
C LEU A 312 2.39 16.20 -16.09
N HIS A 313 1.65 17.16 -15.54
CA HIS A 313 0.71 17.99 -16.29
C HIS A 313 1.42 18.83 -17.34
N LYS A 314 2.49 19.51 -16.96
CA LYS A 314 3.33 20.30 -17.87
C LYS A 314 3.93 19.46 -19.01
N ALA A 315 4.23 18.18 -18.72
CA ALA A 315 4.74 17.22 -19.70
C ALA A 315 3.62 16.57 -20.57
N GLY A 316 2.34 16.91 -20.37
CA GLY A 316 1.20 16.27 -21.05
C GLY A 316 1.01 14.79 -20.67
N ARG A 317 1.47 14.37 -19.50
CA ARG A 317 1.51 12.98 -19.05
C ARG A 317 0.63 12.68 -17.82
N LEU A 318 -0.02 13.71 -17.28
CA LEU A 318 -0.92 13.53 -16.13
C LEU A 318 -2.24 12.93 -16.63
N ASP A 319 -2.52 11.69 -16.24
CA ASP A 319 -3.79 11.02 -16.49
C ASP A 319 -4.87 11.56 -15.54
N ALA A 320 -6.02 11.90 -16.07
CA ALA A 320 -7.15 12.47 -15.31
C ALA A 320 -8.38 11.55 -15.31
N ARG A 321 -8.31 10.36 -15.90
CA ARG A 321 -9.46 9.44 -16.05
C ARG A 321 -10.10 9.07 -14.71
N GLU A 322 -9.33 9.02 -13.64
CA GLU A 322 -9.83 8.67 -12.31
C GLU A 322 -10.72 9.78 -11.72
N LEU A 323 -10.53 11.03 -12.13
CA LEU A 323 -11.40 12.14 -11.72
C LEU A 323 -12.77 12.10 -12.43
N GLU A 324 -12.86 11.43 -13.57
CA GLU A 324 -14.11 11.28 -14.34
C GLU A 324 -14.93 10.09 -13.84
N SER A 325 -14.28 9.11 -13.24
CA SER A 325 -14.89 7.91 -12.69
C SER A 325 -15.16 7.99 -11.18
N ALA A 326 -14.77 9.07 -10.52
CA ALA A 326 -15.17 9.35 -9.14
C ALA A 326 -16.67 9.72 -9.15
N PRO A 327 -17.55 8.87 -8.56
CA PRO A 327 -18.99 9.12 -8.56
C PRO A 327 -19.34 10.37 -7.74
#